data_fc1f9d804c9a0d8358927bbf5107cc8f
#
_entry.id   fc1f9d804c9a0d8358927bbf5107cc8f
#
_cell.length_a   1.000
_cell.length_b   1.000
_cell.length_c   1.000
_cell.angle_alpha   90.00
_cell.angle_beta   90.00
_cell.angle_gamma   90.00
#
_symmetry.space_group_name_H-M   'P 1'
#
loop_
_entity.id
_entity.type
_entity.pdbx_description
1 polymer ?
#
loop_
_entity_poly.entity_id
_entity_poly.type
_entity_poly.pdbx_seq_one_letter_code
_entity_poly.pdbx_strand_id
1 'polypeptide(L)'
;QGPQVGPGAGVPPPVADAIDLSVRDGTVRVIAEETLGHYADWLGISAARLREINRMKYGQAVLLGKTLKLDFTRVPPEEFEQKRRDFHARLQAAFFAQRRILGTEVYIVRRGDTLWSITQRYAGVPVWLLQQYNPDLELGALRTGVQLVVPRLEDAQTGVAAGR
;
A
#
# COMPACT_ATOMS: atom_id res chain seq x y z
N GLN A 1 -16.01 -26.44 -5.98
CA GLN A 1 -15.74 -26.16 -4.56
C GLN A 1 -14.61 -25.14 -4.48
N GLY A 2 -14.96 -23.89 -4.16
CA GLY A 2 -13.98 -22.86 -3.89
C GLY A 2 -13.23 -23.15 -2.58
N PRO A 3 -12.01 -22.60 -2.39
CA PRO A 3 -11.26 -22.79 -1.17
C PRO A 3 -12.06 -22.24 0.01
N GLN A 4 -12.39 -23.11 0.94
CA GLN A 4 -12.96 -22.70 2.21
C GLN A 4 -11.87 -21.99 2.99
N VAL A 5 -11.94 -20.67 3.04
CA VAL A 5 -11.12 -19.90 3.97
C VAL A 5 -11.75 -20.04 5.35
N GLY A 6 -11.21 -20.91 6.15
CA GLY A 6 -11.60 -21.05 7.55
C GLY A 6 -11.34 -19.76 8.31
N PRO A 7 -12.04 -19.54 9.45
CA PRO A 7 -11.87 -18.35 10.28
C PRO A 7 -10.52 -18.43 11.01
N GLY A 8 -9.47 -18.02 10.33
CA GLY A 8 -8.18 -17.76 10.93
C GLY A 8 -7.92 -16.28 10.80
N ALA A 9 -8.25 -15.50 11.83
CA ALA A 9 -7.80 -14.12 11.94
C ALA A 9 -6.29 -14.12 12.14
N GLY A 10 -5.56 -14.50 11.10
CA GLY A 10 -4.12 -14.31 11.04
C GLY A 10 -3.86 -12.82 10.94
N VAL A 11 -3.13 -12.27 11.92
CA VAL A 11 -2.52 -10.95 11.75
C VAL A 11 -1.74 -11.01 10.43
N PRO A 12 -2.02 -10.13 9.46
CA PRO A 12 -1.27 -10.15 8.21
C PRO A 12 0.22 -9.99 8.52
N PRO A 13 1.10 -10.65 7.76
CA PRO A 13 2.53 -10.51 7.97
C PRO A 13 2.93 -9.03 7.87
N PRO A 14 3.97 -8.61 8.60
CA PRO A 14 4.48 -7.26 8.47
C PRO A 14 4.82 -6.95 7.01
N VAL A 15 4.48 -5.77 6.56
CA VAL A 15 4.63 -5.34 5.15
C VAL A 15 6.05 -5.51 4.61
N ALA A 16 7.04 -5.47 5.49
CA ALA A 16 8.44 -5.69 5.11
C ALA A 16 8.66 -7.05 4.42
N ASP A 17 7.83 -8.05 4.72
CA ASP A 17 7.96 -9.40 4.15
C ASP A 17 7.02 -9.63 2.96
N ALA A 18 5.98 -8.80 2.79
CA ALA A 18 4.95 -8.99 1.78
C ALA A 18 5.12 -8.11 0.53
N ILE A 19 5.91 -7.03 0.62
CA ILE A 19 6.09 -6.06 -0.48
C ILE A 19 7.57 -5.90 -0.76
N ASP A 20 7.94 -6.03 -2.05
CA ASP A 20 9.30 -5.76 -2.50
C ASP A 20 9.58 -4.25 -2.45
N LEU A 21 10.30 -3.81 -1.43
CA LEU A 21 10.75 -2.43 -1.24
C LEU A 21 12.15 -2.17 -1.82
N SER A 22 12.73 -3.15 -2.51
CA SER A 22 14.10 -3.07 -2.99
C SER A 22 14.26 -2.13 -4.18
N VAL A 23 15.43 -1.52 -4.25
CA VAL A 23 15.89 -0.76 -5.42
C VAL A 23 16.46 -1.74 -6.45
N ARG A 24 16.05 -1.59 -7.70
CA ARG A 24 16.57 -2.39 -8.82
C ARG A 24 16.98 -1.47 -9.96
N ASP A 25 18.25 -1.54 -10.36
CA ASP A 25 18.80 -0.73 -11.45
C ASP A 25 18.52 0.77 -11.30
N GLY A 26 18.68 1.29 -10.08
CA GLY A 26 18.42 2.70 -9.78
C GLY A 26 16.95 3.12 -9.81
N THR A 27 16.03 2.17 -9.79
CA THR A 27 14.59 2.42 -9.83
C THR A 27 13.84 1.71 -8.71
N VAL A 28 12.66 2.21 -8.41
CA VAL A 28 11.68 1.52 -7.55
C VAL A 28 10.32 1.47 -8.25
N ARG A 29 9.50 0.53 -7.81
CA ARG A 29 8.08 0.52 -8.15
C ARG A 29 7.31 1.31 -7.10
N VAL A 30 6.48 2.23 -7.53
CA VAL A 30 5.63 3.03 -6.64
C VAL A 30 4.58 2.13 -6.00
N ILE A 31 4.51 2.17 -4.68
CA ILE A 31 3.48 1.47 -3.91
C ILE A 31 2.55 2.46 -3.21
N ALA A 32 1.47 1.95 -2.63
CA ALA A 32 0.47 2.77 -1.96
C ALA A 32 1.06 3.65 -0.85
N GLU A 33 0.49 4.82 -0.65
CA GLU A 33 0.85 5.84 0.36
C GLU A 33 2.17 6.58 0.08
N GLU A 34 2.92 6.22 -0.94
CA GLU A 34 4.14 6.89 -1.32
C GLU A 34 3.87 8.08 -2.24
N THR A 35 4.51 9.19 -1.96
CA THR A 35 4.42 10.42 -2.75
C THR A 35 5.79 10.83 -3.27
N LEU A 36 5.81 11.71 -4.28
CA LEU A 36 7.07 12.26 -4.78
C LEU A 36 7.88 12.93 -3.66
N GLY A 37 7.21 13.62 -2.73
CA GLY A 37 7.84 14.23 -1.57
C GLY A 37 8.53 13.22 -0.66
N HIS A 38 7.89 12.08 -0.41
CA HIS A 38 8.51 10.99 0.37
C HIS A 38 9.82 10.51 -0.29
N TYR A 39 9.79 10.22 -1.58
CA TYR A 39 10.99 9.78 -2.29
C TYR A 39 12.11 10.83 -2.27
N ALA A 40 11.76 12.10 -2.48
CA ALA A 40 12.73 13.19 -2.43
C ALA A 40 13.38 13.31 -1.03
N ASP A 41 12.60 13.23 0.03
CA ASP A 41 13.09 13.22 1.41
C ASP A 41 14.01 12.04 1.69
N TRP A 42 13.61 10.83 1.29
CA TRP A 42 14.44 9.64 1.51
C TRP A 42 15.74 9.66 0.74
N LEU A 43 15.75 10.32 -0.43
CA LEU A 43 16.96 10.49 -1.26
C LEU A 43 17.81 11.70 -0.84
N GLY A 44 17.26 12.62 -0.03
CA GLY A 44 17.93 13.87 0.33
C GLY A 44 18.12 14.83 -0.85
N ILE A 45 17.24 14.76 -1.85
CA ILE A 45 17.25 15.63 -3.04
C ILE A 45 15.96 16.46 -3.10
N SER A 46 15.94 17.48 -3.98
CA SER A 46 14.72 18.27 -4.20
C SER A 46 13.69 17.48 -5.02
N ALA A 47 12.41 17.75 -4.78
CA ALA A 47 11.33 17.23 -5.62
C ALA A 47 11.48 17.67 -7.08
N ALA A 48 11.99 18.87 -7.32
CA ALA A 48 12.27 19.36 -8.68
C ALA A 48 13.29 18.48 -9.41
N ARG A 49 14.39 18.10 -8.73
CA ARG A 49 15.38 17.17 -9.29
C ARG A 49 14.76 15.82 -9.62
N LEU A 50 13.95 15.29 -8.73
CA LEU A 50 13.30 13.99 -8.94
C LEU A 50 12.31 14.05 -10.12
N ARG A 51 11.57 15.13 -10.27
CA ARG A 51 10.71 15.37 -11.45
C ARG A 51 11.52 15.43 -12.74
N GLU A 52 12.64 16.14 -12.71
CA GLU A 52 13.52 16.30 -13.88
C GLU A 52 13.97 14.95 -14.43
N ILE A 53 14.54 14.09 -13.59
CA ILE A 53 15.06 12.78 -14.03
C ILE A 53 13.93 11.80 -14.46
N ASN A 54 12.71 12.04 -14.03
CA ASN A 54 11.53 11.25 -14.41
C ASN A 54 10.66 11.92 -15.49
N ARG A 55 11.07 13.07 -16.01
CA ARG A 55 10.34 13.82 -17.03
C ARG A 55 8.89 14.15 -16.61
N MET A 56 8.73 14.49 -15.34
CA MET A 56 7.44 14.80 -14.74
C MET A 56 7.20 16.31 -14.73
N LYS A 57 5.94 16.69 -14.97
CA LYS A 57 5.51 18.10 -14.84
C LYS A 57 5.33 18.48 -13.38
N TYR A 58 5.43 19.79 -13.10
CA TYR A 58 5.09 20.32 -11.79
C TYR A 58 3.66 19.93 -11.39
N GLY A 59 3.47 19.47 -10.17
CA GLY A 59 2.17 19.03 -9.66
C GLY A 59 1.72 17.66 -10.11
N GLN A 60 2.48 16.99 -10.97
CA GLN A 60 2.18 15.61 -11.37
C GLN A 60 2.46 14.65 -10.22
N ALA A 61 1.49 13.80 -9.88
CA ALA A 61 1.64 12.78 -8.86
C ALA A 61 2.34 11.52 -9.40
N VAL A 62 3.05 10.82 -8.52
CA VAL A 62 3.50 9.45 -8.82
C VAL A 62 2.29 8.52 -8.87
N LEU A 63 2.34 7.51 -9.71
CA LEU A 63 1.23 6.60 -9.93
C LEU A 63 1.55 5.19 -9.41
N LEU A 64 0.61 4.63 -8.65
CA LEU A 64 0.69 3.27 -8.12
C LEU A 64 1.07 2.27 -9.21
N GLY A 65 2.09 1.46 -8.93
CA GLY A 65 2.57 0.41 -9.83
C GLY A 65 3.52 0.87 -10.92
N LYS A 66 3.76 2.17 -11.07
CA LYS A 66 4.71 2.70 -12.06
C LYS A 66 6.13 2.71 -11.51
N THR A 67 7.09 2.65 -12.41
CA THR A 67 8.51 2.70 -12.09
C THR A 67 8.97 4.15 -11.97
N LEU A 68 9.74 4.44 -10.92
CA LEU A 68 10.33 5.75 -10.66
C LEU A 68 11.87 5.63 -10.65
N LYS A 69 12.54 6.49 -11.41
CA LYS A 69 14.01 6.61 -11.40
C LYS A 69 14.45 7.41 -10.18
N LEU A 70 15.52 6.95 -9.54
CA LEU A 70 16.06 7.54 -8.32
C LEU A 70 17.48 8.12 -8.57
N ASP A 71 17.87 9.09 -7.75
CA ASP A 71 19.19 9.70 -7.74
C ASP A 71 19.84 9.46 -6.37
N PHE A 72 20.88 8.61 -6.35
CA PHE A 72 21.58 8.21 -5.13
C PHE A 72 22.87 8.99 -4.90
N THR A 73 22.96 10.23 -5.37
CA THR A 73 24.16 11.05 -5.16
C THR A 73 24.36 11.48 -3.71
N ARG A 74 23.27 11.55 -2.92
CA ARG A 74 23.30 12.01 -1.52
C ARG A 74 23.09 10.90 -0.50
N VAL A 75 22.35 9.89 -0.84
CA VAL A 75 21.97 8.79 0.05
C VAL A 75 22.21 7.48 -0.69
N PRO A 76 22.89 6.50 -0.09
CA PRO A 76 23.08 5.20 -0.74
C PRO A 76 21.75 4.40 -0.79
N PRO A 77 21.63 3.44 -1.72
CA PRO A 77 20.41 2.65 -1.87
C PRO A 77 19.93 1.96 -0.58
N GLU A 78 20.85 1.44 0.21
CA GLU A 78 20.56 0.74 1.46
C GLU A 78 19.89 1.65 2.49
N GLU A 79 20.35 2.89 2.59
CA GLU A 79 19.77 3.89 3.50
C GLU A 79 18.38 4.33 3.01
N PHE A 80 18.22 4.51 1.71
CA PHE A 80 16.92 4.79 1.10
C PHE A 80 15.91 3.68 1.40
N GLU A 81 16.30 2.43 1.17
CA GLU A 81 15.45 1.28 1.44
C GLU A 81 15.06 1.19 2.92
N GLN A 82 15.99 1.49 3.83
CA GLN A 82 15.70 1.49 5.28
C GLN A 82 14.68 2.57 5.65
N LYS A 83 14.84 3.77 5.13
CA LYS A 83 13.88 4.88 5.35
C LYS A 83 12.48 4.53 4.80
N ARG A 84 12.44 3.88 3.66
CA ARG A 84 11.20 3.39 3.05
C ARG A 84 10.52 2.33 3.92
N ARG A 85 11.27 1.34 4.42
CA ARG A 85 10.76 0.33 5.36
C ARG A 85 10.23 0.95 6.64
N ASP A 86 10.96 1.89 7.23
CA ASP A 86 10.57 2.56 8.47
C ASP A 86 9.27 3.33 8.31
N PHE A 87 9.09 4.01 7.17
CA PHE A 87 7.85 4.71 6.84
C PHE A 87 6.65 3.76 6.85
N HIS A 88 6.74 2.64 6.13
CA HIS A 88 5.65 1.67 6.05
C HIS A 88 5.40 0.97 7.39
N ALA A 89 6.43 0.68 8.15
CA ALA A 89 6.29 0.08 9.48
C ALA A 89 5.53 1.01 10.45
N ARG A 90 5.84 2.32 10.44
CA ARG A 90 5.13 3.30 11.25
C ARG A 90 3.68 3.47 10.82
N LEU A 91 3.43 3.52 9.53
CA LEU A 91 2.09 3.65 8.96
C LEU A 91 1.19 2.48 9.37
N GLN A 92 1.72 1.26 9.33
CA GLN A 92 1.01 0.05 9.75
C GLN A 92 0.75 0.02 11.25
N ALA A 93 1.77 0.34 12.06
CA ALA A 93 1.64 0.38 13.51
C ALA A 93 0.54 1.36 13.94
N ALA A 94 0.49 2.54 13.31
CA ALA A 94 -0.55 3.54 13.56
C ALA A 94 -1.95 3.03 13.18
N PHE A 95 -2.06 2.34 12.06
CA PHE A 95 -3.33 1.77 11.60
C PHE A 95 -3.84 0.70 12.58
N PHE A 96 -3.02 -0.28 12.94
CA PHE A 96 -3.42 -1.38 13.83
C PHE A 96 -3.60 -0.97 15.28
N ALA A 97 -3.10 0.22 15.68
CA ALA A 97 -3.44 0.80 16.98
C ALA A 97 -4.91 1.23 17.07
N GLN A 98 -5.54 1.53 15.94
CA GLN A 98 -6.92 2.06 15.87
C GLN A 98 -7.93 1.10 15.24
N ARG A 99 -7.49 0.17 14.43
CA ARG A 99 -8.36 -0.72 13.65
C ARG A 99 -7.90 -2.17 13.79
N ARG A 100 -8.85 -3.09 13.70
CA ARG A 100 -8.56 -4.53 13.65
C ARG A 100 -9.33 -5.20 12.51
N ILE A 101 -8.84 -6.35 12.10
CA ILE A 101 -9.43 -7.15 11.04
C ILE A 101 -10.35 -8.19 11.65
N LEU A 102 -11.62 -8.20 11.24
CA LEU A 102 -12.62 -9.16 11.69
C LEU A 102 -12.64 -10.43 10.85
N GLY A 103 -12.22 -10.34 9.61
CA GLY A 103 -12.27 -11.42 8.63
C GLY A 103 -12.14 -10.84 7.24
N THR A 104 -12.46 -11.64 6.24
CA THR A 104 -12.38 -11.25 4.84
C THR A 104 -13.66 -11.54 4.09
N GLU A 105 -13.89 -10.80 3.01
CA GLU A 105 -14.93 -11.10 2.01
C GLU A 105 -14.33 -11.02 0.61
N VAL A 106 -15.01 -11.67 -0.35
CA VAL A 106 -14.65 -11.59 -1.76
C VAL A 106 -15.54 -10.54 -2.42
N TYR A 107 -14.92 -9.60 -3.11
CA TYR A 107 -15.59 -8.59 -3.94
C TYR A 107 -15.23 -8.79 -5.40
N ILE A 108 -16.22 -8.80 -6.27
CA ILE A 108 -16.00 -8.86 -7.73
C ILE A 108 -16.08 -7.45 -8.29
N VAL A 109 -15.00 -7.00 -8.92
CA VAL A 109 -14.90 -5.66 -9.52
C VAL A 109 -15.97 -5.50 -10.61
N ARG A 110 -16.75 -4.43 -10.50
CA ARG A 110 -17.83 -4.08 -11.43
C ARG A 110 -17.40 -2.98 -12.37
N ARG A 111 -18.09 -2.88 -13.49
CA ARG A 111 -17.90 -1.78 -14.43
C ARG A 111 -18.13 -0.44 -13.75
N GLY A 112 -17.20 0.50 -13.91
CA GLY A 112 -17.25 1.82 -13.28
C GLY A 112 -16.63 1.88 -11.89
N ASP A 113 -16.24 0.74 -11.31
CA ASP A 113 -15.52 0.74 -10.03
C ASP A 113 -14.14 1.37 -10.17
N THR A 114 -13.76 2.12 -9.14
CA THR A 114 -12.41 2.62 -8.95
C THR A 114 -11.85 2.02 -7.67
N LEU A 115 -10.52 2.00 -7.54
CA LEU A 115 -9.89 1.55 -6.30
C LEU A 115 -10.41 2.34 -5.10
N TRP A 116 -10.59 3.65 -5.24
CA TRP A 116 -11.15 4.50 -4.20
C TRP A 116 -12.60 4.09 -3.83
N SER A 117 -13.48 3.89 -4.83
CA SER A 117 -14.87 3.53 -4.56
C SER A 117 -14.98 2.17 -3.86
N ILE A 118 -14.11 1.22 -4.20
CA ILE A 118 -14.06 -0.09 -3.55
C ILE A 118 -13.60 0.05 -2.11
N THR A 119 -12.52 0.78 -1.85
CA THR A 119 -12.02 0.97 -0.47
C THR A 119 -13.03 1.69 0.42
N GLN A 120 -13.77 2.67 -0.10
CA GLN A 120 -14.80 3.38 0.65
C GLN A 120 -15.98 2.47 1.00
N ARG A 121 -16.33 1.53 0.16
CA ARG A 121 -17.38 0.52 0.43
C ARG A 121 -17.04 -0.37 1.62
N TYR A 122 -15.76 -0.57 1.90
CA TYR A 122 -15.26 -1.42 2.98
C TYR A 122 -14.60 -0.61 4.11
N ALA A 123 -15.29 0.44 4.56
CA ALA A 123 -14.91 1.26 5.71
C ALA A 123 -13.53 1.94 5.57
N GLY A 124 -13.17 2.31 4.34
CA GLY A 124 -11.90 2.99 4.08
C GLY A 124 -10.68 2.09 4.25
N VAL A 125 -10.79 0.81 3.85
CA VAL A 125 -9.64 -0.10 3.90
C VAL A 125 -8.45 0.51 3.17
N PRO A 126 -7.25 0.58 3.80
CA PRO A 126 -6.08 1.13 3.13
C PRO A 126 -5.67 0.28 1.94
N VAL A 127 -5.21 0.94 0.87
CA VAL A 127 -4.76 0.25 -0.34
C VAL A 127 -3.59 -0.71 -0.05
N TRP A 128 -2.65 -0.32 0.83
CA TRP A 128 -1.54 -1.19 1.22
C TRP A 128 -2.01 -2.49 1.89
N LEU A 129 -3.08 -2.41 2.69
CA LEU A 129 -3.66 -3.59 3.34
C LEU A 129 -4.39 -4.47 2.31
N LEU A 130 -5.16 -3.84 1.42
CA LEU A 130 -5.82 -4.55 0.32
C LEU A 130 -4.80 -5.29 -0.56
N GLN A 131 -3.64 -4.68 -0.84
CA GLN A 131 -2.56 -5.31 -1.60
C GLN A 131 -1.99 -6.55 -0.90
N GLN A 132 -1.88 -6.54 0.43
CA GLN A 132 -1.41 -7.72 1.18
C GLN A 132 -2.32 -8.94 1.04
N TYR A 133 -3.63 -8.71 0.94
CA TYR A 133 -4.59 -9.78 0.71
C TYR A 133 -4.69 -10.20 -0.76
N ASN A 134 -4.10 -9.42 -1.66
CA ASN A 134 -4.12 -9.66 -3.10
C ASN A 134 -2.72 -9.43 -3.71
N PRO A 135 -1.71 -10.22 -3.29
CA PRO A 135 -0.32 -9.95 -3.68
C PRO A 135 -0.06 -10.11 -5.17
N ASP A 136 -0.86 -10.91 -5.87
CA ASP A 136 -0.71 -11.19 -7.30
C ASP A 136 -1.48 -10.20 -8.20
N LEU A 137 -2.23 -9.28 -7.61
CA LEU A 137 -3.04 -8.33 -8.37
C LEU A 137 -2.37 -6.96 -8.51
N GLU A 138 -2.53 -6.38 -9.68
CA GLU A 138 -2.15 -4.99 -9.99
C GLU A 138 -3.29 -4.05 -9.59
N LEU A 139 -3.27 -3.52 -8.37
CA LEU A 139 -4.35 -2.66 -7.88
C LEU A 139 -4.44 -1.32 -8.63
N GLY A 140 -3.35 -0.87 -9.25
CA GLY A 140 -3.35 0.32 -10.11
C GLY A 140 -4.03 0.11 -11.47
N ALA A 141 -4.39 -1.13 -11.83
CA ALA A 141 -4.95 -1.49 -13.13
C ALA A 141 -6.02 -2.57 -13.01
N LEU A 142 -6.97 -2.38 -12.09
CA LEU A 142 -8.07 -3.32 -11.88
C LEU A 142 -9.01 -3.38 -13.08
N ARG A 143 -9.44 -4.60 -13.40
CA ARG A 143 -10.39 -4.86 -14.50
C ARG A 143 -11.70 -5.42 -13.94
N THR A 144 -12.80 -5.15 -14.63
CA THR A 144 -14.11 -5.73 -14.36
C THR A 144 -14.02 -7.26 -14.32
N GLY A 145 -14.64 -7.86 -13.33
CA GLY A 145 -14.68 -9.30 -13.13
C GLY A 145 -13.56 -9.87 -12.26
N VAL A 146 -12.55 -9.07 -11.93
CA VAL A 146 -11.48 -9.49 -11.01
C VAL A 146 -12.05 -9.69 -9.61
N GLN A 147 -11.64 -10.78 -8.96
CA GLN A 147 -12.00 -11.08 -7.59
C GLN A 147 -10.96 -10.48 -6.64
N LEU A 148 -11.43 -9.66 -5.70
CA LEU A 148 -10.63 -9.09 -4.63
C LEU A 148 -10.97 -9.75 -3.30
N VAL A 149 -9.97 -10.14 -2.55
CA VAL A 149 -10.12 -10.49 -1.13
C VAL A 149 -10.02 -9.20 -0.33
N VAL A 150 -11.08 -8.82 0.36
CA VAL A 150 -11.14 -7.55 1.09
C VAL A 150 -11.22 -7.81 2.59
N PRO A 151 -10.31 -7.26 3.40
CA PRO A 151 -10.40 -7.37 4.85
C PRO A 151 -11.56 -6.52 5.37
N ARG A 152 -12.32 -7.08 6.30
CA ARG A 152 -13.37 -6.37 7.04
C ARG A 152 -12.77 -5.76 8.28
N LEU A 153 -12.99 -4.47 8.47
CA LEU A 153 -12.36 -3.68 9.52
C LEU A 153 -13.36 -3.27 10.61
N GLU A 154 -12.85 -3.19 11.82
CA GLU A 154 -13.55 -2.69 12.99
C GLU A 154 -12.63 -1.74 13.77
N ASP A 155 -13.20 -0.74 14.42
CA ASP A 155 -12.44 0.12 15.33
C ASP A 155 -11.99 -0.67 16.56
N ALA A 156 -10.73 -0.57 16.91
CA ALA A 156 -10.15 -1.34 18.03
C ALA A 156 -10.81 -1.07 19.38
N GLN A 157 -11.43 0.11 19.54
CA GLN A 157 -12.11 0.51 20.78
C GLN A 157 -13.53 -0.03 20.92
N THR A 158 -14.16 -0.45 19.84
CA THR A 158 -15.56 -0.96 19.87
C THR A 158 -15.66 -2.35 20.51
N GLY A 159 -14.59 -3.11 20.50
CA GLY A 159 -14.53 -4.46 21.08
C GLY A 159 -14.42 -4.53 22.61
N VAL A 160 -14.13 -3.41 23.29
CA VAL A 160 -13.97 -3.38 24.74
C VAL A 160 -15.30 -3.10 25.47
N ALA A 161 -16.29 -2.59 24.79
CA ALA A 161 -17.59 -2.22 25.39
C ALA A 161 -18.58 -3.40 25.57
N ALA A 162 -18.28 -4.58 25.06
CA ALA A 162 -19.17 -5.75 25.11
C ALA A 162 -18.83 -6.72 26.26
N GLY A 163 -17.98 -6.33 27.19
CA GLY A 163 -17.51 -7.16 28.33
C GLY A 163 -17.90 -6.60 29.69
N ARG A 164 -19.20 -6.35 29.91
CA ARG A 164 -19.71 -6.18 31.28
C ARG A 164 -21.06 -6.89 31.42
#